data_9eb9351c38e5fa3924f620b366a05f9e
#
_entry.id   9eb9351c38e5fa3924f620b366a05f9e
#
_cell.length_a   1.000
_cell.length_b   1.000
_cell.length_c   1.000
_cell.angle_alpha   90.00
_cell.angle_beta   90.00
_cell.angle_gamma   90.00
#
_symmetry.space_group_name_H-M   'P 1'
#
loop_
_entity.id
_entity.type
_entity.pdbx_description
1 polymer ?
#
loop_
_entity_poly.entity_id
_entity_poly.type
_entity_poly.pdbx_seq_one_letter_code
_entity_poly.pdbx_strand_id
1 'polypeptide(L)'
;MNKIENIVKKYIIHHGMFKWQTPYIVALSGGADSVALLLILKNIGLNISAAHCNFHLRGEESDRDEQFCVNLCQQQGISLSRIHFDTYAYAHLHKVSIEMAARDLRYRYFAQLVKDLHAGGICVAHHRDDNVETLLLNLLRGSGVDGLAGIAPKNGNILRPLLCISRQDILQYLKEKKQDFVTDSTNLEDDALRNKIRHHVVPLLESINPAASENIALSAKYIRQAKSILESMDSICTTDSYRKVIYIPKVSVMNAPSPEFILHKELGRYGFHGNVIDDICESLFSQDCGVGKIWKNEDYMIVIDREQLLISNIKDLNNIQEQRAFRLPEEGIYNMDEGTQIKIRIFSHMGDFMPSKESQCITLDAEKVSFPLTYRLVKEGDRFQPFGMKGSKLLSDYMTDRKFDYIQKKTQHVLTDSKGEIIWLIGERTSEKTKITETTKKILEVIIK
;
A
#
# COMPACT_ATOMS: atom_id res chain seq x y z
N MET A 1 -16.79 25.61 -30.66
CA MET A 1 -16.68 24.42 -29.74
C MET A 1 -18.04 23.73 -29.76
N ASN A 2 -18.04 22.41 -30.00
CA ASN A 2 -19.26 21.59 -30.02
C ASN A 2 -19.80 21.43 -28.58
N LYS A 3 -21.11 21.03 -28.44
CA LYS A 3 -21.77 20.78 -27.16
C LYS A 3 -20.98 19.75 -26.33
N ILE A 4 -20.52 18.64 -26.92
CA ILE A 4 -19.77 17.57 -26.26
C ILE A 4 -18.41 18.08 -25.80
N GLU A 5 -17.67 18.83 -26.61
CA GLU A 5 -16.40 19.44 -26.23
C GLU A 5 -16.55 20.35 -25.00
N ASN A 6 -17.65 21.10 -24.91
CA ASN A 6 -17.96 21.95 -23.75
C ASN A 6 -18.26 21.14 -22.48
N ILE A 7 -19.00 20.03 -22.58
CA ILE A 7 -19.27 19.12 -21.45
C ILE A 7 -17.96 18.54 -20.92
N VAL A 8 -17.13 18.00 -21.81
CA VAL A 8 -15.83 17.42 -21.44
C VAL A 8 -14.91 18.49 -20.85
N LYS A 9 -14.86 19.70 -21.43
CA LYS A 9 -14.04 20.80 -20.90
C LYS A 9 -14.44 21.17 -19.46
N LYS A 10 -15.75 21.31 -19.19
CA LYS A 10 -16.24 21.57 -17.83
C LYS A 10 -15.89 20.46 -16.86
N TYR A 11 -15.99 19.22 -17.31
CA TYR A 11 -15.67 18.04 -16.51
C TYR A 11 -14.19 17.98 -16.11
N ILE A 12 -13.27 18.19 -17.07
CA ILE A 12 -11.83 18.17 -16.80
C ILE A 12 -11.40 19.33 -15.89
N ILE A 13 -12.02 20.51 -16.02
CA ILE A 13 -11.77 21.66 -15.13
C ILE A 13 -12.25 21.34 -13.71
N HIS A 14 -13.47 20.82 -13.57
CA HIS A 14 -14.06 20.47 -12.28
C HIS A 14 -13.19 19.47 -11.48
N HIS A 15 -12.57 18.52 -12.19
CA HIS A 15 -11.72 17.51 -11.58
C HIS A 15 -10.23 17.87 -11.53
N GLY A 16 -9.84 19.06 -11.94
CA GLY A 16 -8.44 19.51 -11.94
C GLY A 16 -7.50 18.55 -12.68
N MET A 17 -7.97 17.99 -13.83
CA MET A 17 -7.24 16.92 -14.50
C MET A 17 -5.97 17.39 -15.19
N PHE A 18 -5.96 18.61 -15.72
CA PHE A 18 -4.91 19.12 -16.58
C PHE A 18 -4.29 20.41 -16.05
N LYS A 19 -3.00 20.54 -16.27
CA LYS A 19 -2.27 21.81 -16.21
C LYS A 19 -2.04 22.28 -17.64
N TRP A 20 -2.54 23.43 -18.03
CA TRP A 20 -2.66 23.87 -19.41
C TRP A 20 -1.37 23.92 -20.22
N GLN A 21 -0.24 24.15 -19.62
CA GLN A 21 1.06 24.21 -20.32
C GLN A 21 1.81 22.86 -20.35
N THR A 22 1.27 21.83 -19.69
CA THR A 22 1.92 20.53 -19.60
C THR A 22 1.48 19.65 -20.76
N PRO A 23 2.38 18.91 -21.45
CA PRO A 23 1.98 17.93 -22.45
C PRO A 23 1.28 16.73 -21.83
N TYR A 24 0.33 16.13 -22.56
CA TYR A 24 -0.38 14.91 -22.16
C TYR A 24 -0.37 13.90 -23.28
N ILE A 25 -0.50 12.63 -22.94
CA ILE A 25 -0.51 11.54 -23.90
C ILE A 25 -1.94 11.01 -24.02
N VAL A 26 -2.39 10.70 -25.22
CA VAL A 26 -3.68 10.05 -25.48
C VAL A 26 -3.42 8.62 -25.90
N ALA A 27 -3.96 7.65 -25.14
CA ALA A 27 -3.94 6.24 -25.55
C ALA A 27 -4.89 6.04 -26.75
N LEU A 28 -4.35 5.79 -27.92
CA LEU A 28 -5.06 5.69 -29.18
C LEU A 28 -5.07 4.25 -29.68
N SER A 29 -6.22 3.59 -29.64
CA SER A 29 -6.40 2.24 -30.18
C SER A 29 -6.93 2.21 -31.61
N GLY A 30 -7.43 3.33 -32.12
CA GLY A 30 -8.15 3.42 -33.40
C GLY A 30 -9.66 3.28 -33.26
N GLY A 31 -10.16 2.74 -32.19
CA GLY A 31 -11.60 2.60 -31.91
C GLY A 31 -12.29 3.93 -31.60
N ALA A 32 -13.62 3.98 -31.75
CA ALA A 32 -14.44 5.19 -31.64
C ALA A 32 -14.11 6.03 -30.41
N ASP A 33 -14.01 5.41 -29.23
CA ASP A 33 -13.82 6.13 -27.96
C ASP A 33 -12.46 6.83 -27.91
N SER A 34 -11.39 6.15 -28.35
CA SER A 34 -10.03 6.70 -28.37
C SER A 34 -9.86 7.80 -29.43
N VAL A 35 -10.51 7.67 -30.59
CA VAL A 35 -10.52 8.66 -31.66
C VAL A 35 -11.26 9.91 -31.19
N ALA A 36 -12.44 9.75 -30.60
CA ALA A 36 -13.20 10.87 -30.04
C ALA A 36 -12.41 11.59 -28.94
N LEU A 37 -11.75 10.85 -28.03
CA LEU A 37 -10.91 11.43 -27.00
C LEU A 37 -9.82 12.31 -27.60
N LEU A 38 -9.08 11.79 -28.59
CA LEU A 38 -8.01 12.51 -29.29
C LEU A 38 -8.52 13.85 -29.86
N LEU A 39 -9.61 13.79 -30.62
CA LEU A 39 -10.18 14.96 -31.29
C LEU A 39 -10.75 15.99 -30.30
N ILE A 40 -11.46 15.53 -29.28
CA ILE A 40 -12.03 16.41 -28.25
C ILE A 40 -10.91 17.17 -27.52
N LEU A 41 -9.87 16.46 -27.07
CA LEU A 41 -8.78 17.09 -26.32
C LEU A 41 -7.98 18.06 -27.19
N LYS A 42 -7.74 17.73 -28.46
CA LYS A 42 -7.14 18.65 -29.44
C LYS A 42 -7.99 19.92 -29.62
N ASN A 43 -9.30 19.75 -29.83
CA ASN A 43 -10.20 20.88 -30.12
C ASN A 43 -10.44 21.78 -28.88
N ILE A 44 -10.24 21.26 -27.67
CA ILE A 44 -10.24 22.05 -26.44
C ILE A 44 -8.94 22.86 -26.30
N GLY A 45 -7.91 22.57 -27.08
CA GLY A 45 -6.63 23.28 -27.09
C GLY A 45 -5.60 22.76 -26.10
N LEU A 46 -5.67 21.48 -25.72
CA LEU A 46 -4.65 20.85 -24.88
C LEU A 46 -3.43 20.46 -25.73
N ASN A 47 -2.25 20.57 -25.13
CA ASN A 47 -1.01 20.07 -25.71
C ASN A 47 -0.97 18.54 -25.56
N ILE A 48 -1.21 17.82 -26.67
CA ILE A 48 -1.33 16.35 -26.66
C ILE A 48 -0.42 15.69 -27.67
N SER A 49 0.06 14.51 -27.33
CA SER A 49 0.62 13.49 -28.23
C SER A 49 -0.21 12.23 -28.13
N ALA A 50 -0.05 11.30 -29.06
CA ALA A 50 -0.76 10.02 -29.05
C ALA A 50 0.21 8.86 -28.77
N ALA A 51 -0.29 7.77 -28.17
CA ALA A 51 0.44 6.52 -27.97
C ALA A 51 -0.42 5.35 -28.46
N HIS A 52 0.16 4.50 -29.32
CA HIS A 52 -0.45 3.26 -29.82
C HIS A 52 0.36 2.04 -29.40
N CYS A 53 -0.34 0.98 -28.98
CA CYS A 53 0.24 -0.30 -28.61
C CYS A 53 -0.28 -1.37 -29.57
N ASN A 54 0.60 -1.98 -30.37
CA ASN A 54 0.28 -3.14 -31.18
C ASN A 54 0.68 -4.42 -30.40
N PHE A 55 -0.31 -5.24 -30.07
CA PHE A 55 -0.13 -6.47 -29.29
C PHE A 55 0.00 -7.71 -30.17
N HIS A 56 -0.12 -7.58 -31.48
CA HIS A 56 -0.09 -8.67 -32.49
C HIS A 56 -1.05 -9.83 -32.18
N LEU A 57 -2.18 -9.55 -31.53
CA LEU A 57 -3.15 -10.59 -31.15
C LEU A 57 -4.16 -10.92 -32.25
N ARG A 58 -4.29 -10.06 -33.29
CA ARG A 58 -5.28 -10.18 -34.38
C ARG A 58 -4.65 -10.17 -35.80
N GLY A 59 -3.36 -10.48 -35.89
CA GLY A 59 -2.65 -10.51 -37.17
C GLY A 59 -2.82 -9.21 -37.97
N GLU A 60 -3.26 -9.32 -39.25
CA GLU A 60 -3.41 -8.19 -40.17
C GLU A 60 -4.36 -7.09 -39.69
N GLU A 61 -5.36 -7.43 -38.87
CA GLU A 61 -6.24 -6.40 -38.26
C GLU A 61 -5.47 -5.47 -37.32
N SER A 62 -4.52 -6.01 -36.56
CA SER A 62 -3.69 -5.18 -35.64
C SER A 62 -2.83 -4.18 -36.43
N ASP A 63 -2.31 -4.58 -37.55
CA ASP A 63 -1.47 -3.73 -38.43
C ASP A 63 -2.32 -2.68 -39.18
N ARG A 64 -3.52 -3.05 -39.63
CA ARG A 64 -4.51 -2.12 -40.17
C ARG A 64 -4.89 -1.04 -39.15
N ASP A 65 -5.16 -1.43 -37.92
CA ASP A 65 -5.55 -0.52 -36.84
C ASP A 65 -4.41 0.45 -36.48
N GLU A 66 -3.16 -0.03 -36.48
CA GLU A 66 -1.99 0.82 -36.32
C GLU A 66 -1.85 1.81 -37.46
N GLN A 67 -2.00 1.35 -38.72
CA GLN A 67 -1.91 2.23 -39.89
C GLN A 67 -2.98 3.31 -39.89
N PHE A 68 -4.21 2.98 -39.41
CA PHE A 68 -5.28 3.98 -39.20
C PHE A 68 -4.84 5.03 -38.19
N CYS A 69 -4.26 4.63 -37.05
CA CYS A 69 -3.77 5.56 -36.03
C CYS A 69 -2.66 6.49 -36.58
N VAL A 70 -1.75 5.97 -37.38
CA VAL A 70 -0.69 6.74 -38.06
C VAL A 70 -1.29 7.81 -38.97
N ASN A 71 -2.20 7.39 -39.87
CA ASN A 71 -2.85 8.30 -40.82
C ASN A 71 -3.66 9.40 -40.09
N LEU A 72 -4.42 9.03 -39.06
CA LEU A 72 -5.19 9.97 -38.26
C LEU A 72 -4.27 11.01 -37.59
N CYS A 73 -3.20 10.56 -36.94
CA CYS A 73 -2.26 11.46 -36.28
C CYS A 73 -1.57 12.41 -37.26
N GLN A 74 -1.18 11.93 -38.45
CA GLN A 74 -0.60 12.75 -39.51
C GLN A 74 -1.59 13.83 -39.98
N GLN A 75 -2.84 13.46 -40.27
CA GLN A 75 -3.88 14.39 -40.68
C GLN A 75 -4.18 15.44 -39.61
N GLN A 76 -4.10 15.05 -38.34
CA GLN A 76 -4.35 15.92 -37.20
C GLN A 76 -3.11 16.71 -36.76
N GLY A 77 -1.91 16.48 -37.30
CA GLY A 77 -0.68 17.12 -36.86
C GLY A 77 -0.29 16.79 -35.42
N ILE A 78 -0.58 15.56 -34.97
CA ILE A 78 -0.29 15.06 -33.62
C ILE A 78 0.85 14.06 -33.70
N SER A 79 1.85 14.17 -32.82
CA SER A 79 2.93 13.18 -32.72
C SER A 79 2.40 11.86 -32.18
N LEU A 80 2.85 10.72 -32.76
CA LEU A 80 2.44 9.37 -32.38
C LEU A 80 3.67 8.54 -31.95
N SER A 81 3.65 8.08 -30.71
CA SER A 81 4.57 7.06 -30.21
C SER A 81 3.96 5.66 -30.37
N ARG A 82 4.72 4.71 -30.93
CA ARG A 82 4.25 3.35 -31.20
C ARG A 82 5.15 2.32 -30.54
N ILE A 83 4.56 1.20 -30.13
CA ILE A 83 5.27 0.06 -29.60
C ILE A 83 4.60 -1.23 -30.04
N HIS A 84 5.42 -2.27 -30.28
CA HIS A 84 4.98 -3.62 -30.62
C HIS A 84 5.35 -4.55 -29.45
N PHE A 85 4.42 -5.44 -29.07
CA PHE A 85 4.63 -6.38 -27.98
C PHE A 85 4.50 -7.83 -28.44
N ASP A 86 5.41 -8.69 -27.99
CA ASP A 86 5.18 -10.14 -28.00
C ASP A 86 4.36 -10.51 -26.76
N THR A 87 3.03 -10.37 -26.90
CA THR A 87 2.10 -10.59 -25.80
C THR A 87 2.04 -12.06 -25.36
N TYR A 88 2.21 -12.99 -26.31
CA TYR A 88 2.19 -14.43 -26.00
C TYR A 88 3.42 -14.85 -25.20
N ALA A 89 4.62 -14.40 -25.59
CA ALA A 89 5.84 -14.68 -24.83
C ALA A 89 5.76 -14.11 -23.42
N TYR A 90 5.23 -12.88 -23.26
CA TYR A 90 5.05 -12.29 -21.95
C TYR A 90 4.04 -13.06 -21.06
N ALA A 91 2.89 -13.45 -21.62
CA ALA A 91 1.87 -14.21 -20.92
C ALA A 91 2.41 -15.55 -20.42
N HIS A 92 3.16 -16.25 -21.28
CA HIS A 92 3.79 -17.53 -20.95
C HIS A 92 4.84 -17.39 -19.83
N LEU A 93 5.72 -16.39 -19.95
CA LEU A 93 6.79 -16.14 -18.97
C LEU A 93 6.24 -15.82 -17.57
N HIS A 94 5.20 -14.98 -17.51
CA HIS A 94 4.62 -14.51 -16.24
C HIS A 94 3.44 -15.36 -15.76
N LYS A 95 3.04 -16.41 -16.49
CA LYS A 95 1.91 -17.31 -16.17
C LYS A 95 0.59 -16.56 -15.92
N VAL A 96 0.31 -15.57 -16.74
CA VAL A 96 -0.90 -14.75 -16.69
C VAL A 96 -1.74 -14.94 -17.96
N SER A 97 -3.02 -14.56 -17.93
CA SER A 97 -3.86 -14.55 -19.13
C SER A 97 -3.34 -13.55 -20.16
N ILE A 98 -3.65 -13.78 -21.46
CA ILE A 98 -3.28 -12.86 -22.55
C ILE A 98 -3.83 -11.45 -22.30
N GLU A 99 -5.04 -11.34 -21.77
CA GLU A 99 -5.66 -10.06 -21.42
C GLU A 99 -4.87 -9.33 -20.33
N MET A 100 -4.49 -10.05 -19.27
CA MET A 100 -3.64 -9.50 -18.21
C MET A 100 -2.28 -9.09 -18.72
N ALA A 101 -1.66 -9.91 -19.58
CA ALA A 101 -0.37 -9.60 -20.21
C ALA A 101 -0.44 -8.32 -21.05
N ALA A 102 -1.44 -8.20 -21.93
CA ALA A 102 -1.66 -7.01 -22.73
C ALA A 102 -1.91 -5.75 -21.86
N ARG A 103 -2.65 -5.92 -20.76
CA ARG A 103 -2.89 -4.84 -19.79
C ARG A 103 -1.60 -4.40 -19.11
N ASP A 104 -0.81 -5.32 -18.57
CA ASP A 104 0.45 -5.03 -17.88
C ASP A 104 1.46 -4.35 -18.81
N LEU A 105 1.65 -4.88 -20.00
CA LEU A 105 2.54 -4.31 -21.03
C LEU A 105 2.11 -2.89 -21.38
N ARG A 106 0.82 -2.66 -21.60
CA ARG A 106 0.25 -1.34 -21.90
C ARG A 106 0.57 -0.33 -20.80
N TYR A 107 0.27 -0.63 -19.54
CA TYR A 107 0.44 0.32 -18.46
C TYR A 107 1.91 0.56 -18.11
N ARG A 108 2.78 -0.44 -18.25
CA ARG A 108 4.24 -0.26 -18.14
C ARG A 108 4.77 0.70 -19.19
N TYR A 109 4.37 0.51 -20.45
CA TYR A 109 4.77 1.43 -21.52
C TYR A 109 4.25 2.84 -21.29
N PHE A 110 3.01 2.98 -20.90
CA PHE A 110 2.42 4.29 -20.59
C PHE A 110 3.14 5.01 -19.45
N ALA A 111 3.50 4.29 -18.41
CA ALA A 111 4.25 4.87 -17.29
C ALA A 111 5.66 5.32 -17.70
N GLN A 112 6.32 4.54 -18.57
CA GLN A 112 7.62 4.91 -19.14
C GLN A 112 7.50 6.13 -20.05
N LEU A 113 6.54 6.12 -20.97
CA LEU A 113 6.35 7.21 -21.94
C LEU A 113 6.01 8.54 -21.24
N VAL A 114 5.22 8.51 -20.16
CA VAL A 114 4.93 9.71 -19.35
C VAL A 114 6.21 10.31 -18.78
N LYS A 115 7.17 9.49 -18.36
CA LYS A 115 8.48 9.95 -17.85
C LYS A 115 9.34 10.52 -18.96
N ASP A 116 9.46 9.79 -20.08
CA ASP A 116 10.33 10.15 -21.19
C ASP A 116 9.93 11.46 -21.87
N LEU A 117 8.63 11.71 -21.99
CA LEU A 117 8.07 12.92 -22.57
C LEU A 117 7.79 14.03 -21.55
N HIS A 118 8.13 13.82 -20.27
CA HIS A 118 7.79 14.73 -19.18
C HIS A 118 6.31 15.13 -19.19
N ALA A 119 5.44 14.17 -19.52
CA ALA A 119 4.00 14.41 -19.64
C ALA A 119 3.32 14.47 -18.26
N GLY A 120 2.27 15.26 -18.14
CA GLY A 120 1.46 15.34 -16.92
C GLY A 120 0.58 14.11 -16.67
N GLY A 121 0.50 13.19 -17.64
CA GLY A 121 -0.24 11.95 -17.53
C GLY A 121 -0.70 11.41 -18.89
N ILE A 122 -1.42 10.29 -18.83
CA ILE A 122 -1.99 9.63 -20.00
C ILE A 122 -3.53 9.63 -19.91
N CYS A 123 -4.17 9.99 -21.00
CA CYS A 123 -5.63 10.02 -21.15
C CYS A 123 -6.10 8.70 -21.76
N VAL A 124 -7.04 8.04 -21.10
CA VAL A 124 -7.70 6.82 -21.59
C VAL A 124 -9.18 7.07 -21.81
N ALA A 125 -9.75 6.42 -22.80
CA ALA A 125 -11.07 6.73 -23.33
C ALA A 125 -12.24 6.03 -22.63
N HIS A 126 -12.14 5.75 -21.32
CA HIS A 126 -13.27 5.24 -20.56
C HIS A 126 -14.38 6.29 -20.52
N HIS A 127 -15.62 5.86 -20.80
CA HIS A 127 -16.80 6.69 -20.84
C HIS A 127 -17.82 6.32 -19.74
N ARG A 128 -18.99 7.02 -19.69
CA ARG A 128 -20.01 6.80 -18.65
C ARG A 128 -20.49 5.36 -18.59
N ASP A 129 -20.70 4.71 -19.72
CA ASP A 129 -21.25 3.35 -19.76
C ASP A 129 -20.24 2.33 -19.24
N ASP A 130 -18.93 2.50 -19.46
CA ASP A 130 -17.87 1.71 -18.82
C ASP A 130 -17.94 1.80 -17.28
N ASN A 131 -18.26 2.99 -16.76
CA ASN A 131 -18.43 3.19 -15.33
C ASN A 131 -19.65 2.46 -14.79
N VAL A 132 -20.75 2.46 -15.52
CA VAL A 132 -21.99 1.70 -15.18
C VAL A 132 -21.68 0.19 -15.17
N GLU A 133 -21.05 -0.32 -16.21
CA GLU A 133 -20.65 -1.73 -16.30
C GLU A 133 -19.74 -2.13 -15.12
N THR A 134 -18.77 -1.28 -14.79
CA THR A 134 -17.83 -1.53 -13.68
C THR A 134 -18.55 -1.55 -12.33
N LEU A 135 -19.48 -0.61 -12.11
CA LEU A 135 -20.26 -0.58 -10.88
C LEU A 135 -21.13 -1.85 -10.73
N LEU A 136 -21.86 -2.22 -11.79
CA LEU A 136 -22.70 -3.42 -11.79
C LEU A 136 -21.87 -4.70 -11.58
N LEU A 137 -20.71 -4.80 -12.23
CA LEU A 137 -19.79 -5.92 -12.04
C LEU A 137 -19.29 -6.02 -10.59
N ASN A 138 -18.93 -4.89 -9.99
CA ASN A 138 -18.48 -4.83 -8.61
C ASN A 138 -19.62 -5.11 -7.61
N LEU A 139 -20.83 -4.66 -7.92
CA LEU A 139 -22.03 -4.98 -7.13
C LEU A 139 -22.29 -6.49 -7.09
N LEU A 140 -22.21 -7.16 -8.24
CA LEU A 140 -22.36 -8.62 -8.34
C LEU A 140 -21.25 -9.40 -7.61
N ARG A 141 -20.10 -8.79 -7.37
CA ARG A 141 -18.98 -9.36 -6.61
C ARG A 141 -19.05 -9.06 -5.12
N GLY A 142 -20.07 -8.37 -4.65
CA GLY A 142 -20.19 -7.96 -3.25
C GLY A 142 -19.18 -6.90 -2.81
N SER A 143 -18.70 -6.07 -3.74
CA SER A 143 -17.73 -5.02 -3.42
C SER A 143 -18.38 -3.93 -2.56
N GLY A 144 -17.66 -3.49 -1.52
CA GLY A 144 -18.05 -2.35 -0.67
C GLY A 144 -17.88 -0.99 -1.36
N VAL A 145 -17.77 0.06 -0.56
CA VAL A 145 -17.67 1.46 -1.02
C VAL A 145 -16.59 1.66 -2.08
N ASP A 146 -15.46 0.96 -1.97
CA ASP A 146 -14.34 1.07 -2.92
C ASP A 146 -14.71 0.65 -4.33
N GLY A 147 -15.37 -0.48 -4.48
CA GLY A 147 -15.79 -0.98 -5.78
C GLY A 147 -16.99 -0.24 -6.35
N LEU A 148 -17.94 0.14 -5.49
CA LEU A 148 -19.15 0.86 -5.89
C LEU A 148 -18.92 2.32 -6.24
N ALA A 149 -17.77 2.91 -5.86
CA ALA A 149 -17.35 4.22 -6.31
C ALA A 149 -17.07 4.29 -7.82
N GLY A 150 -17.05 3.13 -8.51
CA GLY A 150 -16.84 3.02 -9.95
C GLY A 150 -15.46 3.48 -10.40
N ILE A 151 -15.37 3.88 -11.67
CA ILE A 151 -14.12 4.31 -12.29
C ILE A 151 -13.77 5.74 -11.85
N ALA A 152 -12.60 5.94 -11.23
CA ALA A 152 -12.13 7.24 -10.81
C ALA A 152 -11.77 8.13 -12.02
N PRO A 153 -12.12 9.43 -12.02
CA PRO A 153 -11.73 10.39 -13.06
C PRO A 153 -10.22 10.49 -13.26
N LYS A 154 -9.48 10.38 -12.17
CA LYS A 154 -8.02 10.39 -12.13
C LYS A 154 -7.52 9.31 -11.16
N ASN A 155 -6.49 8.58 -11.59
CA ASN A 155 -5.79 7.63 -10.74
C ASN A 155 -4.29 7.70 -11.06
N GLY A 156 -3.51 8.32 -10.18
CA GLY A 156 -2.12 8.65 -10.45
C GLY A 156 -1.99 9.48 -11.73
N ASN A 157 -1.24 8.97 -12.70
CA ASN A 157 -1.02 9.61 -14.00
C ASN A 157 -2.07 9.23 -15.06
N ILE A 158 -3.08 8.43 -14.72
CA ILE A 158 -4.14 8.02 -15.65
C ILE A 158 -5.33 8.95 -15.52
N LEU A 159 -5.73 9.60 -16.64
CA LEU A 159 -6.83 10.55 -16.73
C LEU A 159 -7.95 9.98 -17.60
N ARG A 160 -9.20 10.23 -17.24
CA ARG A 160 -10.40 9.72 -17.94
C ARG A 160 -11.39 10.82 -18.26
N PRO A 161 -11.09 11.63 -19.29
CA PRO A 161 -11.89 12.82 -19.61
C PRO A 161 -13.30 12.52 -20.08
N LEU A 162 -13.57 11.32 -20.65
CA LEU A 162 -14.86 10.98 -21.25
C LEU A 162 -15.87 10.35 -20.28
N LEU A 163 -15.56 10.19 -18.98
CA LEU A 163 -16.50 9.61 -18.01
C LEU A 163 -17.80 10.41 -17.84
N CYS A 164 -17.88 11.62 -18.35
CA CYS A 164 -19.07 12.49 -18.29
C CYS A 164 -20.02 12.33 -19.47
N ILE A 165 -19.66 11.56 -20.51
CA ILE A 165 -20.46 11.34 -21.71
C ILE A 165 -20.69 9.86 -21.97
N SER A 166 -21.78 9.54 -22.69
CA SER A 166 -22.13 8.18 -23.09
C SER A 166 -21.40 7.75 -24.36
N ARG A 167 -21.43 6.45 -24.65
CA ARG A 167 -20.98 5.93 -25.95
C ARG A 167 -21.81 6.48 -27.10
N GLN A 168 -23.09 6.69 -26.90
CA GLN A 168 -23.97 7.31 -27.91
C GLN A 168 -23.52 8.75 -28.23
N ASP A 169 -23.17 9.54 -27.21
CA ASP A 169 -22.62 10.89 -27.39
C ASP A 169 -21.31 10.85 -28.21
N ILE A 170 -20.45 9.86 -27.94
CA ILE A 170 -19.20 9.66 -28.68
C ILE A 170 -19.46 9.37 -30.16
N LEU A 171 -20.36 8.44 -30.46
CA LEU A 171 -20.69 8.09 -31.86
C LEU A 171 -21.34 9.26 -32.59
N GLN A 172 -22.23 9.99 -31.91
CA GLN A 172 -22.83 11.20 -32.46
C GLN A 172 -21.78 12.29 -32.79
N TYR A 173 -20.84 12.50 -31.87
CA TYR A 173 -19.74 13.45 -32.07
C TYR A 173 -18.87 13.09 -33.27
N LEU A 174 -18.47 11.81 -33.44
CA LEU A 174 -17.68 11.38 -34.58
C LEU A 174 -18.44 11.52 -35.90
N LYS A 175 -19.73 11.20 -35.89
CA LYS A 175 -20.62 11.42 -37.07
C LYS A 175 -20.69 12.89 -37.47
N GLU A 176 -20.86 13.82 -36.52
CA GLU A 176 -20.86 15.25 -36.78
C GLU A 176 -19.52 15.76 -37.34
N LYS A 177 -18.41 15.18 -36.87
CA LYS A 177 -17.05 15.49 -37.35
C LYS A 177 -16.71 14.79 -38.66
N LYS A 178 -17.56 13.89 -39.16
CA LYS A 178 -17.31 13.01 -40.32
C LYS A 178 -15.96 12.26 -40.18
N GLN A 179 -15.71 11.78 -38.98
CA GLN A 179 -14.48 11.08 -38.64
C GLN A 179 -14.72 9.58 -38.54
N ASP A 180 -14.01 8.83 -39.35
CA ASP A 180 -14.01 7.36 -39.31
C ASP A 180 -13.21 6.82 -38.12
N PHE A 181 -13.51 5.57 -37.76
CA PHE A 181 -12.83 4.83 -36.70
C PHE A 181 -12.82 3.34 -37.02
N VAL A 182 -11.96 2.57 -36.35
CA VAL A 182 -11.90 1.13 -36.51
C VAL A 182 -12.89 0.44 -35.59
N THR A 183 -13.61 -0.56 -36.11
CA THR A 183 -14.49 -1.42 -35.33
C THR A 183 -13.77 -2.71 -34.98
N ASP A 184 -13.71 -3.04 -33.68
CA ASP A 184 -13.12 -4.27 -33.18
C ASP A 184 -14.15 -5.41 -33.26
N SER A 185 -13.80 -6.50 -33.95
CA SER A 185 -14.68 -7.68 -34.13
C SER A 185 -14.98 -8.41 -32.81
N THR A 186 -14.08 -8.35 -31.83
CA THR A 186 -14.24 -9.02 -30.52
C THR A 186 -15.25 -8.35 -29.58
N ASN A 187 -15.69 -7.14 -29.89
CA ASN A 187 -16.73 -6.46 -29.11
C ASN A 187 -18.13 -7.11 -29.18
N LEU A 188 -18.31 -8.07 -30.08
CA LEU A 188 -19.58 -8.77 -30.30
C LEU A 188 -19.68 -10.12 -29.55
N GLU A 189 -18.63 -10.56 -28.87
CA GLU A 189 -18.60 -11.85 -28.18
C GLU A 189 -19.09 -11.70 -26.72
N ASP A 190 -20.04 -12.58 -26.31
CA ASP A 190 -20.67 -12.56 -24.98
C ASP A 190 -19.91 -13.34 -23.90
N ASP A 191 -18.71 -13.82 -24.18
CA ASP A 191 -17.98 -14.73 -23.30
C ASP A 191 -17.48 -14.06 -22.00
N ALA A 192 -17.22 -12.75 -22.02
CA ALA A 192 -16.83 -12.03 -20.80
C ALA A 192 -18.05 -11.54 -20.02
N LEU A 193 -18.03 -11.70 -18.71
CA LEU A 193 -19.09 -11.21 -17.80
C LEU A 193 -19.46 -9.74 -18.03
N ARG A 194 -18.49 -8.93 -18.43
CA ARG A 194 -18.68 -7.51 -18.76
C ARG A 194 -19.55 -7.33 -20.01
N ASN A 195 -19.35 -8.15 -21.02
CA ASN A 195 -20.17 -8.12 -22.25
C ASN A 195 -21.62 -8.57 -21.95
N LYS A 196 -21.83 -9.57 -21.07
CA LYS A 196 -23.17 -9.94 -20.62
C LYS A 196 -23.89 -8.80 -19.91
N ILE A 197 -23.20 -8.05 -19.08
CA ILE A 197 -23.78 -6.86 -18.43
C ILE A 197 -24.15 -5.81 -19.50
N ARG A 198 -23.27 -5.54 -20.45
CA ARG A 198 -23.48 -4.55 -21.53
C ARG A 198 -24.65 -4.93 -22.42
N HIS A 199 -24.74 -6.19 -22.84
CA HIS A 199 -25.71 -6.61 -23.85
C HIS A 199 -27.07 -7.03 -23.28
N HIS A 200 -27.13 -7.46 -22.02
CA HIS A 200 -28.37 -7.98 -21.42
C HIS A 200 -28.84 -7.17 -20.21
N VAL A 201 -27.94 -6.86 -19.27
CA VAL A 201 -28.37 -6.24 -18.00
C VAL A 201 -28.65 -4.74 -18.19
N VAL A 202 -27.75 -4.00 -18.81
CA VAL A 202 -27.93 -2.55 -19.01
C VAL A 202 -29.18 -2.25 -19.85
N PRO A 203 -29.43 -2.90 -21.02
CA PRO A 203 -30.64 -2.71 -21.79
C PRO A 203 -31.93 -3.06 -21.02
N LEU A 204 -31.89 -4.11 -20.19
CA LEU A 204 -33.02 -4.47 -19.34
C LEU A 204 -33.33 -3.35 -18.32
N LEU A 205 -32.30 -2.82 -17.65
CA LEU A 205 -32.47 -1.70 -16.71
C LEU A 205 -33.01 -0.44 -17.40
N GLU A 206 -32.54 -0.15 -18.61
CA GLU A 206 -33.01 0.99 -19.41
C GLU A 206 -34.43 0.80 -19.93
N SER A 207 -34.88 -0.45 -20.15
CA SER A 207 -36.29 -0.74 -20.47
C SER A 207 -37.23 -0.44 -19.30
N ILE A 208 -36.74 -0.59 -18.07
CA ILE A 208 -37.49 -0.26 -16.83
C ILE A 208 -37.47 1.24 -16.58
N ASN A 209 -36.31 1.85 -16.72
CA ASN A 209 -36.10 3.28 -16.58
C ASN A 209 -35.11 3.80 -17.64
N PRO A 210 -35.54 4.58 -18.63
CA PRO A 210 -34.66 5.10 -19.68
C PRO A 210 -33.45 5.88 -19.16
N ALA A 211 -33.52 6.45 -17.94
CA ALA A 211 -32.42 7.14 -17.28
C ALA A 211 -31.56 6.22 -16.38
N ALA A 212 -31.70 4.89 -16.46
CA ALA A 212 -31.04 3.95 -15.56
C ALA A 212 -29.51 4.12 -15.56
N SER A 213 -28.88 4.16 -16.73
CA SER A 213 -27.43 4.35 -16.86
C SER A 213 -26.95 5.69 -16.26
N GLU A 214 -27.71 6.77 -16.43
CA GLU A 214 -27.39 8.06 -15.82
C GLU A 214 -27.52 8.03 -14.30
N ASN A 215 -28.59 7.43 -13.79
CA ASN A 215 -28.84 7.30 -12.35
C ASN A 215 -27.80 6.42 -11.66
N ILE A 216 -27.38 5.32 -12.29
CA ILE A 216 -26.32 4.45 -11.78
C ILE A 216 -24.99 5.21 -11.74
N ALA A 217 -24.64 5.93 -12.79
CA ALA A 217 -23.43 6.76 -12.82
C ALA A 217 -23.46 7.88 -11.77
N LEU A 218 -24.64 8.47 -11.51
CA LEU A 218 -24.84 9.46 -10.45
C LEU A 218 -24.68 8.83 -9.05
N SER A 219 -25.21 7.63 -8.83
CA SER A 219 -25.04 6.89 -7.60
C SER A 219 -23.54 6.60 -7.33
N ALA A 220 -22.78 6.15 -8.34
CA ALA A 220 -21.34 5.97 -8.24
C ALA A 220 -20.63 7.28 -7.84
N LYS A 221 -21.07 8.44 -8.35
CA LYS A 221 -20.53 9.74 -7.97
C LYS A 221 -20.76 10.04 -6.48
N TYR A 222 -21.96 9.81 -5.97
CA TYR A 222 -22.27 10.04 -4.54
C TYR A 222 -21.46 9.10 -3.64
N ILE A 223 -21.35 7.83 -4.01
CA ILE A 223 -20.54 6.87 -3.28
C ILE A 223 -19.06 7.30 -3.26
N ARG A 224 -18.54 7.83 -4.38
CA ARG A 224 -17.17 8.35 -4.46
C ARG A 224 -16.97 9.58 -3.56
N GLN A 225 -17.96 10.48 -3.46
CA GLN A 225 -17.90 11.61 -2.54
C GLN A 225 -17.87 11.13 -1.08
N ALA A 226 -18.74 10.17 -0.72
CA ALA A 226 -18.72 9.55 0.60
C ALA A 226 -17.36 8.89 0.89
N LYS A 227 -16.82 8.13 -0.06
CA LYS A 227 -15.48 7.54 0.03
C LYS A 227 -14.40 8.59 0.29
N SER A 228 -14.43 9.73 -0.42
CA SER A 228 -13.45 10.81 -0.22
C SER A 228 -13.51 11.39 1.20
N ILE A 229 -14.72 11.50 1.79
CA ILE A 229 -14.89 11.93 3.18
C ILE A 229 -14.27 10.90 4.13
N LEU A 230 -14.57 9.61 3.92
CA LEU A 230 -14.02 8.52 4.72
C LEU A 230 -12.48 8.43 4.62
N GLU A 231 -11.92 8.67 3.44
CA GLU A 231 -10.48 8.70 3.22
C GLU A 231 -9.79 9.91 3.85
N SER A 232 -10.50 11.02 4.02
CA SER A 232 -9.98 12.23 4.68
C SER A 232 -9.92 12.11 6.20
N MET A 233 -10.57 11.10 6.80
CA MET A 233 -10.46 10.85 8.24
C MET A 233 -9.04 10.38 8.56
N ASP A 234 -8.46 10.93 9.61
CA ASP A 234 -7.12 10.54 10.07
C ASP A 234 -7.04 9.04 10.37
N SER A 235 -5.89 8.46 10.11
CA SER A 235 -5.60 7.08 10.51
C SER A 235 -5.52 7.02 12.04
N ILE A 236 -6.14 6.02 12.62
CA ILE A 236 -6.04 5.74 14.06
C ILE A 236 -4.78 4.95 14.42
N CYS A 237 -3.97 4.60 13.42
CA CYS A 237 -2.74 3.86 13.59
C CYS A 237 -1.60 4.75 14.11
N THR A 238 -0.81 4.23 15.03
CA THR A 238 0.49 4.78 15.41
C THR A 238 1.60 3.80 15.02
N THR A 239 2.78 4.30 14.68
CA THR A 239 3.90 3.46 14.23
C THR A 239 5.09 3.64 15.16
N ASP A 240 5.62 2.53 15.67
CA ASP A 240 6.96 2.48 16.25
C ASP A 240 7.96 2.21 15.13
N SER A 241 8.65 3.27 14.70
CA SER A 241 9.62 3.18 13.59
C SER A 241 10.84 2.31 13.92
N TYR A 242 11.23 2.23 15.18
CA TYR A 242 12.38 1.43 15.62
C TYR A 242 12.08 -0.07 15.52
N ARG A 243 10.89 -0.49 16.00
CA ARG A 243 10.45 -1.89 15.96
C ARG A 243 9.69 -2.25 14.68
N LYS A 244 9.40 -1.28 13.83
CA LYS A 244 8.59 -1.43 12.61
C LYS A 244 7.22 -2.06 12.91
N VAL A 245 6.61 -1.68 14.03
CA VAL A 245 5.30 -2.17 14.48
C VAL A 245 4.27 -1.07 14.36
N ILE A 246 3.11 -1.43 13.89
CA ILE A 246 1.96 -0.53 13.78
C ILE A 246 0.96 -0.93 14.86
N TYR A 247 0.46 0.06 15.57
CA TYR A 247 -0.46 -0.09 16.68
C TYR A 247 -1.81 0.53 16.34
N ILE A 248 -2.89 -0.22 16.58
CA ILE A 248 -4.27 0.26 16.48
C ILE A 248 -4.91 0.16 17.87
N PRO A 249 -5.25 1.27 18.52
CA PRO A 249 -5.91 1.23 19.83
C PRO A 249 -7.27 0.53 19.73
N LYS A 250 -7.51 -0.50 20.54
CA LYS A 250 -8.79 -1.22 20.56
C LYS A 250 -9.97 -0.31 20.87
N VAL A 251 -9.79 0.62 21.80
CA VAL A 251 -10.82 1.58 22.18
C VAL A 251 -11.27 2.45 21.00
N SER A 252 -10.33 2.81 20.10
CA SER A 252 -10.68 3.60 18.92
C SER A 252 -11.49 2.80 17.89
N VAL A 253 -11.21 1.50 17.78
CA VAL A 253 -12.00 0.61 16.93
C VAL A 253 -13.38 0.35 17.54
N MET A 254 -13.43 -0.04 18.81
CA MET A 254 -14.67 -0.43 19.49
C MET A 254 -15.68 0.71 19.63
N ASN A 255 -15.20 1.96 19.77
CA ASN A 255 -16.05 3.15 19.87
C ASN A 255 -16.38 3.77 18.51
N ALA A 256 -15.87 3.23 17.41
CA ALA A 256 -16.17 3.73 16.08
C ALA A 256 -17.64 3.46 15.70
N PRO A 257 -18.28 4.31 14.88
CA PRO A 257 -19.64 4.07 14.37
C PRO A 257 -19.80 2.75 13.61
N SER A 258 -18.73 2.26 12.99
CA SER A 258 -18.63 0.94 12.37
C SER A 258 -17.23 0.39 12.62
N PRO A 259 -17.04 -0.47 13.62
CA PRO A 259 -15.77 -1.14 13.90
C PRO A 259 -15.25 -1.94 12.71
N GLU A 260 -16.15 -2.67 12.01
CA GLU A 260 -15.82 -3.44 10.81
C GLU A 260 -15.23 -2.55 9.73
N PHE A 261 -15.86 -1.40 9.45
CA PHE A 261 -15.37 -0.47 8.44
C PHE A 261 -13.96 0.07 8.79
N ILE A 262 -13.75 0.43 10.05
CA ILE A 262 -12.42 0.90 10.51
C ILE A 262 -11.37 -0.18 10.34
N LEU A 263 -11.68 -1.43 10.72
CA LEU A 263 -10.77 -2.56 10.50
C LEU A 263 -10.51 -2.79 9.01
N HIS A 264 -11.52 -2.75 8.16
CA HIS A 264 -11.34 -2.86 6.70
C HIS A 264 -10.45 -1.74 6.15
N LYS A 265 -10.64 -0.50 6.60
CA LYS A 265 -9.84 0.66 6.20
C LYS A 265 -8.36 0.52 6.60
N GLU A 266 -8.12 0.15 7.85
CA GLU A 266 -6.76 0.13 8.39
C GLU A 266 -6.01 -1.16 8.02
N LEU A 267 -6.65 -2.33 8.14
CA LEU A 267 -6.02 -3.64 7.88
C LEU A 267 -5.93 -3.99 6.39
N GLY A 268 -6.83 -3.44 5.57
CA GLY A 268 -6.82 -3.63 4.11
C GLY A 268 -5.50 -3.18 3.45
N ARG A 269 -4.83 -2.17 4.02
CA ARG A 269 -3.51 -1.68 3.59
C ARG A 269 -2.41 -2.74 3.74
N TYR A 270 -2.61 -3.72 4.62
CA TYR A 270 -1.68 -4.80 4.92
C TYR A 270 -2.14 -6.14 4.33
N GLY A 271 -3.10 -6.11 3.40
CA GLY A 271 -3.57 -7.29 2.66
C GLY A 271 -4.51 -8.20 3.44
N PHE A 272 -5.16 -7.72 4.52
CA PHE A 272 -6.21 -8.46 5.22
C PHE A 272 -7.59 -8.03 4.71
N HIS A 273 -8.43 -8.99 4.31
CA HIS A 273 -9.73 -8.73 3.71
C HIS A 273 -10.77 -9.79 4.10
N GLY A 274 -12.05 -9.46 3.89
CA GLY A 274 -13.17 -10.39 4.03
C GLY A 274 -13.25 -11.03 5.41
N ASN A 275 -13.52 -12.31 5.44
CA ASN A 275 -13.79 -13.09 6.67
C ASN A 275 -12.72 -12.98 7.76
N VAL A 276 -11.47 -12.68 7.38
CA VAL A 276 -10.39 -12.49 8.37
C VAL A 276 -10.64 -11.23 9.20
N ILE A 277 -11.10 -10.16 8.58
CA ILE A 277 -11.44 -8.91 9.29
C ILE A 277 -12.67 -9.12 10.16
N ASP A 278 -13.65 -9.87 9.66
CA ASP A 278 -14.86 -10.21 10.41
C ASP A 278 -14.50 -10.99 11.67
N ASP A 279 -13.64 -12.02 11.58
CA ASP A 279 -13.15 -12.81 12.72
C ASP A 279 -12.33 -11.95 13.72
N ILE A 280 -11.52 -11.01 13.24
CA ILE A 280 -10.82 -10.05 14.11
C ILE A 280 -11.85 -9.18 14.84
N CYS A 281 -12.86 -8.68 14.15
CA CYS A 281 -13.90 -7.86 14.74
C CYS A 281 -14.67 -8.63 15.81
N GLU A 282 -15.17 -9.82 15.50
CA GLU A 282 -15.86 -10.70 16.47
C GLU A 282 -14.98 -11.00 17.67
N SER A 283 -13.68 -11.24 17.45
CA SER A 283 -12.73 -11.50 18.53
C SER A 283 -12.57 -10.29 19.47
N LEU A 284 -12.56 -9.07 18.95
CA LEU A 284 -12.46 -7.84 19.77
C LEU A 284 -13.66 -7.66 20.71
N PHE A 285 -14.86 -8.14 20.30
CA PHE A 285 -16.08 -8.05 21.09
C PHE A 285 -16.38 -9.31 21.93
N SER A 286 -15.49 -10.33 21.89
CA SER A 286 -15.59 -11.51 22.76
C SER A 286 -15.27 -11.18 24.22
N GLN A 287 -15.64 -12.09 25.15
CA GLN A 287 -15.48 -11.87 26.61
C GLN A 287 -14.03 -11.60 27.03
N ASP A 288 -13.06 -12.29 26.41
CA ASP A 288 -11.61 -12.11 26.63
C ASP A 288 -11.00 -11.05 25.71
N CYS A 289 -11.82 -10.36 24.91
CA CYS A 289 -11.39 -9.39 23.91
C CYS A 289 -10.31 -9.93 22.94
N GLY A 290 -10.29 -11.25 22.73
CA GLY A 290 -9.40 -11.94 21.80
C GLY A 290 -7.90 -11.81 22.07
N VAL A 291 -7.50 -11.45 23.31
CA VAL A 291 -6.08 -11.25 23.65
C VAL A 291 -5.26 -12.50 23.38
N GLY A 292 -4.16 -12.34 22.62
CA GLY A 292 -3.26 -13.41 22.22
C GLY A 292 -3.64 -14.10 20.90
N LYS A 293 -4.79 -13.81 20.29
CA LYS A 293 -5.12 -14.32 18.95
C LYS A 293 -4.24 -13.67 17.88
N ILE A 294 -3.89 -14.48 16.86
CA ILE A 294 -2.93 -14.11 15.81
C ILE A 294 -3.51 -14.49 14.44
N TRP A 295 -3.47 -13.57 13.50
CA TRP A 295 -3.76 -13.80 12.07
C TRP A 295 -2.53 -13.49 11.25
N LYS A 296 -2.34 -14.21 10.14
CA LYS A 296 -1.20 -14.05 9.25
C LYS A 296 -1.66 -14.12 7.80
N ASN A 297 -1.02 -13.34 6.95
CA ASN A 297 -0.98 -13.54 5.50
C ASN A 297 0.48 -13.77 5.07
N GLU A 298 0.81 -13.65 3.78
CA GLU A 298 2.15 -13.88 3.24
C GLU A 298 3.20 -12.90 3.79
N ASP A 299 2.83 -11.65 4.06
CA ASP A 299 3.76 -10.59 4.42
C ASP A 299 3.59 -10.06 5.86
N TYR A 300 2.39 -10.10 6.41
CA TYR A 300 2.08 -9.47 7.70
C TYR A 300 1.42 -10.41 8.70
N MET A 301 1.62 -10.10 9.97
CA MET A 301 0.86 -10.70 11.06
C MET A 301 0.14 -9.62 11.87
N ILE A 302 -1.04 -9.97 12.38
CA ILE A 302 -1.83 -9.19 13.32
C ILE A 302 -1.92 -9.96 14.63
N VAL A 303 -1.74 -9.26 15.73
CA VAL A 303 -1.91 -9.82 17.09
C VAL A 303 -2.84 -8.91 17.87
N ILE A 304 -3.85 -9.47 18.52
CA ILE A 304 -4.63 -8.74 19.52
C ILE A 304 -3.87 -8.80 20.84
N ASP A 305 -3.42 -7.66 21.33
CA ASP A 305 -2.89 -7.52 22.68
C ASP A 305 -3.94 -6.85 23.61
N ARG A 306 -3.57 -6.54 24.82
CA ARG A 306 -4.46 -6.04 25.89
C ARG A 306 -5.25 -4.80 25.48
N GLU A 307 -4.57 -3.77 25.00
CA GLU A 307 -5.15 -2.45 24.70
C GLU A 307 -5.17 -2.10 23.20
N GLN A 308 -4.48 -2.89 22.36
CA GLN A 308 -4.27 -2.57 20.95
C GLN A 308 -4.08 -3.81 20.09
N LEU A 309 -4.32 -3.64 18.77
CA LEU A 309 -3.89 -4.58 17.76
C LEU A 309 -2.48 -4.18 17.32
N LEU A 310 -1.64 -5.16 17.11
CA LEU A 310 -0.27 -5.04 16.65
C LEU A 310 -0.19 -5.58 15.23
N ILE A 311 0.38 -4.81 14.30
CA ILE A 311 0.65 -5.28 12.94
C ILE A 311 2.15 -5.22 12.71
N SER A 312 2.74 -6.30 12.26
CA SER A 312 4.16 -6.39 11.94
C SER A 312 4.42 -7.18 10.67
N ASN A 313 5.46 -6.79 9.94
CA ASN A 313 5.92 -7.55 8.78
C ASN A 313 6.62 -8.84 9.26
N ILE A 314 6.24 -9.98 8.68
CA ILE A 314 6.75 -11.30 9.07
C ILE A 314 8.25 -11.42 8.77
N LYS A 315 8.72 -10.87 7.64
CA LYS A 315 10.13 -10.92 7.25
C LYS A 315 10.99 -10.12 8.21
N ASP A 316 10.54 -8.92 8.62
CA ASP A 316 11.25 -8.09 9.59
C ASP A 316 11.36 -8.80 10.95
N LEU A 317 10.29 -9.43 11.42
CA LEU A 317 10.31 -10.23 12.65
C LEU A 317 11.26 -11.44 12.57
N ASN A 318 11.22 -12.18 11.47
CA ASN A 318 12.11 -13.32 11.25
C ASN A 318 13.57 -12.88 11.21
N ASN A 319 13.88 -11.79 10.51
CA ASN A 319 15.22 -11.23 10.46
C ASN A 319 15.76 -10.91 11.86
N ILE A 320 14.93 -10.30 12.72
CA ILE A 320 15.32 -10.02 14.11
C ILE A 320 15.54 -11.31 14.87
N GLN A 321 14.65 -12.32 14.71
CA GLN A 321 14.76 -13.60 15.42
C GLN A 321 15.93 -14.47 14.97
N GLU A 322 16.38 -14.32 13.73
CA GLU A 322 17.53 -15.03 13.17
C GLU A 322 18.86 -14.33 13.47
N GLN A 323 18.85 -13.15 14.10
CA GLN A 323 20.07 -12.46 14.49
C GLN A 323 20.92 -13.33 15.41
N ARG A 324 22.17 -13.53 15.01
CA ARG A 324 23.16 -14.26 15.81
C ARG A 324 23.56 -13.45 17.04
N ALA A 325 23.89 -14.16 18.12
CA ALA A 325 24.49 -13.53 19.30
C ALA A 325 25.79 -12.81 18.91
N PHE A 326 25.90 -11.55 19.27
CA PHE A 326 27.04 -10.73 18.96
C PHE A 326 27.99 -10.69 20.15
N ARG A 327 29.25 -11.09 19.93
CA ARG A 327 30.27 -11.16 20.99
C ARG A 327 31.08 -9.86 21.02
N LEU A 328 31.18 -9.26 22.20
CA LEU A 328 31.87 -8.00 22.48
C LEU A 328 33.07 -8.33 23.39
N PRO A 329 34.27 -8.53 22.80
CA PRO A 329 35.41 -9.10 23.52
C PRO A 329 35.98 -8.19 24.61
N GLU A 330 35.94 -6.86 24.41
CA GLU A 330 36.56 -5.87 25.30
C GLU A 330 35.92 -4.51 25.19
N GLU A 331 36.53 -3.47 25.70
CA GLU A 331 36.14 -2.07 25.48
C GLU A 331 36.26 -1.70 23.99
N GLY A 332 35.34 -0.87 23.51
CA GLY A 332 35.38 -0.43 22.12
C GLY A 332 34.04 0.09 21.60
N ILE A 333 34.01 0.35 20.30
CA ILE A 333 32.81 0.72 19.56
C ILE A 333 32.53 -0.39 18.55
N TYR A 334 31.35 -0.97 18.64
CA TYR A 334 30.90 -2.07 17.82
C TYR A 334 29.71 -1.63 16.98
N ASN A 335 29.84 -1.72 15.67
CA ASN A 335 28.75 -1.47 14.75
C ASN A 335 28.08 -2.81 14.43
N MET A 336 26.78 -2.87 14.67
CA MET A 336 25.97 -4.05 14.40
C MET A 336 25.19 -3.85 13.11
N ASP A 337 24.57 -4.91 12.62
CA ASP A 337 23.66 -4.82 11.49
C ASP A 337 22.50 -3.86 11.81
N GLU A 338 21.98 -3.18 10.78
CA GLU A 338 20.86 -2.22 10.86
C GLU A 338 21.15 -0.88 11.58
N GLY A 339 22.42 -0.48 11.71
CA GLY A 339 22.78 0.85 12.21
C GLY A 339 22.83 0.97 13.74
N THR A 340 22.62 -0.13 14.46
CA THR A 340 22.82 -0.15 15.92
C THR A 340 24.29 -0.11 16.25
N GLN A 341 24.71 0.83 17.10
CA GLN A 341 26.08 0.95 17.60
C GLN A 341 26.12 0.72 19.11
N ILE A 342 27.01 -0.16 19.56
CA ILE A 342 27.27 -0.40 20.98
C ILE A 342 28.64 0.19 21.32
N LYS A 343 28.68 1.10 22.29
CA LYS A 343 29.92 1.68 22.81
C LYS A 343 30.13 1.19 24.23
N ILE A 344 31.30 0.63 24.49
CA ILE A 344 31.73 0.09 25.79
C ILE A 344 32.99 0.84 26.23
N ARG A 345 32.98 1.36 27.45
CA ARG A 345 34.16 1.98 28.07
C ARG A 345 34.25 1.66 29.56
N ILE A 346 35.49 1.58 30.04
CA ILE A 346 35.77 1.42 31.46
C ILE A 346 36.57 2.61 31.94
N PHE A 347 36.20 3.18 33.07
CA PHE A 347 36.93 4.32 33.66
C PHE A 347 36.92 4.23 35.20
N SER A 348 37.84 4.93 35.84
CA SER A 348 37.94 4.94 37.30
C SER A 348 36.75 5.69 37.94
N HIS A 349 36.22 5.11 38.99
CA HIS A 349 35.16 5.76 39.78
C HIS A 349 35.75 6.94 40.53
N MET A 350 35.28 8.14 40.23
CA MET A 350 35.52 9.36 40.99
C MET A 350 34.32 9.67 41.87
N GLY A 351 34.52 10.12 43.08
CA GLY A 351 33.50 10.21 44.14
C GLY A 351 32.16 10.92 43.77
N ASP A 352 32.19 11.80 42.78
CA ASP A 352 31.00 12.58 42.35
C ASP A 352 30.32 11.99 41.09
N PHE A 353 30.56 10.72 40.70
CA PHE A 353 29.96 10.11 39.55
C PHE A 353 28.45 9.92 39.73
N MET A 354 27.67 10.48 38.81
CA MET A 354 26.22 10.25 38.72
C MET A 354 25.90 9.30 37.57
N PRO A 355 25.24 8.14 37.85
CA PRO A 355 24.80 7.24 36.79
C PRO A 355 23.81 7.94 35.82
N SER A 356 23.94 7.62 34.53
CA SER A 356 22.96 8.08 33.55
C SER A 356 21.57 7.52 33.85
N LYS A 357 20.55 8.32 33.61
CA LYS A 357 19.14 7.92 33.71
C LYS A 357 18.52 7.55 32.35
N GLU A 358 19.31 7.60 31.28
CA GLU A 358 18.86 7.27 29.94
C GLU A 358 18.71 5.74 29.79
N SER A 359 17.61 5.32 29.19
CA SER A 359 17.31 3.89 28.97
C SER A 359 18.30 3.19 28.03
N GLN A 360 19.03 3.97 27.22
CA GLN A 360 20.04 3.48 26.25
C GLN A 360 21.47 3.53 26.81
N CYS A 361 21.66 3.96 28.04
CA CYS A 361 22.97 4.08 28.69
C CYS A 361 22.92 3.46 30.08
N ILE A 362 23.80 2.48 30.32
CA ILE A 362 23.93 1.87 31.64
C ILE A 362 25.33 2.02 32.19
N THR A 363 25.41 2.03 33.51
CA THR A 363 26.68 2.04 34.25
C THR A 363 26.64 0.94 35.32
N LEU A 364 27.71 0.14 35.35
CA LEU A 364 27.83 -1.05 36.17
C LEU A 364 29.19 -1.06 36.88
N ASP A 365 29.31 -1.86 37.93
CA ASP A 365 30.59 -2.15 38.57
C ASP A 365 31.41 -3.07 37.66
N ALA A 366 32.50 -2.54 37.08
CA ALA A 366 33.34 -3.25 36.12
C ALA A 366 34.00 -4.50 36.72
N GLU A 367 34.25 -4.55 38.02
CA GLU A 367 34.88 -5.70 38.69
C GLU A 367 33.92 -6.87 38.85
N LYS A 368 32.61 -6.63 38.73
CA LYS A 368 31.55 -7.67 38.81
C LYS A 368 31.12 -8.19 37.44
N VAL A 369 31.68 -7.66 36.35
CA VAL A 369 31.33 -8.05 34.98
C VAL A 369 32.52 -8.71 34.32
N SER A 370 32.33 -9.87 33.74
CA SER A 370 33.39 -10.63 33.07
C SER A 370 33.24 -10.56 31.55
N PHE A 371 34.29 -10.11 30.85
CA PHE A 371 34.36 -10.17 29.39
C PHE A 371 34.65 -11.57 28.85
N PRO A 372 34.25 -11.91 27.62
CA PRO A 372 33.50 -11.09 26.67
C PRO A 372 32.04 -10.90 27.06
N LEU A 373 31.47 -9.77 26.70
CA LEU A 373 30.03 -9.59 26.77
C LEU A 373 29.34 -10.18 25.52
N THR A 374 28.06 -10.52 25.66
CA THR A 374 27.27 -11.05 24.56
C THR A 374 25.94 -10.32 24.48
N TYR A 375 25.68 -9.68 23.31
CA TYR A 375 24.40 -9.10 22.94
C TYR A 375 23.58 -10.15 22.21
N ARG A 376 22.40 -10.48 22.70
CA ARG A 376 21.55 -11.51 22.12
C ARG A 376 20.06 -11.29 22.43
N LEU A 377 19.20 -11.95 21.67
CA LEU A 377 17.79 -12.06 22.04
C LEU A 377 17.61 -12.82 23.36
N VAL A 378 16.51 -12.50 24.04
CA VAL A 378 16.01 -13.27 25.18
C VAL A 378 15.75 -14.71 24.77
N LYS A 379 16.14 -15.65 25.61
CA LYS A 379 15.89 -17.08 25.44
C LYS A 379 14.88 -17.58 26.47
N GLU A 380 14.21 -18.66 26.12
CA GLU A 380 13.36 -19.36 27.08
C GLU A 380 14.17 -19.84 28.30
N GLY A 381 13.63 -19.64 29.49
CA GLY A 381 14.30 -19.95 30.74
C GLY A 381 15.28 -18.90 31.25
N ASP A 382 15.55 -17.82 30.52
CA ASP A 382 16.40 -16.71 31.00
C ASP A 382 15.88 -16.14 32.30
N ARG A 383 16.80 -16.00 33.26
CA ARG A 383 16.53 -15.44 34.59
C ARG A 383 17.55 -14.36 34.93
N PHE A 384 17.11 -13.34 35.62
CA PHE A 384 17.99 -12.30 36.15
C PHE A 384 17.44 -11.74 37.46
N GLN A 385 18.25 -11.02 38.18
CA GLN A 385 17.84 -10.28 39.35
C GLN A 385 17.74 -8.80 39.00
N PRO A 386 16.56 -8.25 38.75
CA PRO A 386 16.39 -6.84 38.40
C PRO A 386 16.93 -5.93 39.50
N PHE A 387 17.54 -4.80 39.11
CA PHE A 387 18.01 -3.79 40.06
C PHE A 387 16.89 -3.37 41.05
N GLY A 388 17.20 -3.41 42.34
CA GLY A 388 16.27 -3.10 43.43
C GLY A 388 15.43 -4.31 43.89
N MET A 389 15.60 -5.51 43.35
CA MET A 389 14.87 -6.73 43.77
C MET A 389 15.77 -7.71 44.56
N LYS A 390 15.20 -8.36 45.56
CA LYS A 390 15.92 -9.34 46.40
C LYS A 390 15.99 -10.76 45.81
N GLY A 391 15.37 -11.01 44.68
CA GLY A 391 15.30 -12.37 44.13
C GLY A 391 15.50 -12.41 42.62
N SER A 392 15.82 -13.60 42.09
CA SER A 392 15.88 -13.88 40.66
C SER A 392 14.48 -14.13 40.12
N LYS A 393 14.15 -13.56 38.95
CA LYS A 393 12.87 -13.70 38.24
C LYS A 393 13.09 -14.24 36.84
N LEU A 394 12.15 -15.05 36.34
CA LEU A 394 12.12 -15.39 34.92
C LEU A 394 11.90 -14.12 34.10
N LEU A 395 12.61 -13.98 33.01
CA LEU A 395 12.52 -12.81 32.13
C LEU A 395 11.15 -12.72 31.46
N SER A 396 10.54 -13.86 31.12
CA SER A 396 9.17 -13.95 30.62
C SER A 396 8.16 -13.33 31.58
N ASP A 397 8.31 -13.65 32.90
CA ASP A 397 7.42 -13.14 33.93
C ASP A 397 7.67 -11.65 34.17
N TYR A 398 8.94 -11.23 34.18
CA TYR A 398 9.29 -9.83 34.29
C TYR A 398 8.68 -8.98 33.15
N MET A 399 8.84 -9.43 31.90
CA MET A 399 8.25 -8.74 30.74
C MET A 399 6.72 -8.72 30.78
N THR A 400 6.10 -9.78 31.31
CA THR A 400 4.64 -9.84 31.50
C THR A 400 4.15 -8.83 32.53
N ASP A 401 4.82 -8.74 33.69
CA ASP A 401 4.50 -7.75 34.72
C ASP A 401 4.72 -6.30 34.27
N ARG A 402 5.72 -6.10 33.40
CA ARG A 402 6.02 -4.83 32.75
C ARG A 402 5.10 -4.52 31.57
N LYS A 403 4.14 -5.41 31.29
CA LYS A 403 3.15 -5.29 30.22
C LYS A 403 3.74 -5.22 28.81
N PHE A 404 4.89 -5.88 28.58
CA PHE A 404 5.44 -6.00 27.24
C PHE A 404 4.42 -6.66 26.33
N ASP A 405 4.23 -6.08 25.13
CA ASP A 405 3.40 -6.67 24.12
C ASP A 405 4.04 -7.94 23.48
N TYR A 406 3.28 -8.62 22.65
CA TYR A 406 3.72 -9.87 22.01
C TYR A 406 5.00 -9.68 21.20
N ILE A 407 5.10 -8.58 20.42
CA ILE A 407 6.24 -8.32 19.53
C ILE A 407 7.46 -7.89 20.36
N GLN A 408 7.25 -7.02 21.35
CA GLN A 408 8.30 -6.65 22.31
C GLN A 408 8.95 -7.87 22.95
N LYS A 409 8.14 -8.83 23.42
CA LYS A 409 8.68 -10.07 24.02
C LYS A 409 9.51 -10.90 23.02
N LYS A 410 9.14 -10.91 21.75
CA LYS A 410 9.82 -11.67 20.70
C LYS A 410 11.10 -11.02 20.17
N THR A 411 11.21 -9.70 20.31
CA THR A 411 12.34 -8.90 19.79
C THR A 411 13.25 -8.33 20.88
N GLN A 412 12.97 -8.64 22.15
CA GLN A 412 13.72 -8.10 23.27
C GLN A 412 15.13 -8.68 23.37
N HIS A 413 16.11 -7.81 23.52
CA HIS A 413 17.52 -8.17 23.66
C HIS A 413 18.01 -8.06 25.10
N VAL A 414 19.04 -8.84 25.40
CA VAL A 414 19.79 -8.78 26.65
C VAL A 414 21.28 -8.67 26.37
N LEU A 415 21.98 -8.07 27.34
CA LEU A 415 23.43 -8.11 27.42
C LEU A 415 23.82 -9.07 28.54
N THR A 416 24.67 -10.07 28.23
CA THR A 416 25.18 -11.03 29.19
C THR A 416 26.69 -10.92 29.31
N ASP A 417 27.23 -11.35 30.46
CA ASP A 417 28.67 -11.51 30.67
C ASP A 417 29.20 -12.87 30.15
N SER A 418 30.49 -13.12 30.28
CA SER A 418 31.13 -14.39 29.85
C SER A 418 30.63 -15.64 30.60
N LYS A 419 30.01 -15.48 31.76
CA LYS A 419 29.41 -16.56 32.57
C LYS A 419 27.95 -16.81 32.15
N GLY A 420 27.40 -16.03 31.20
CA GLY A 420 26.02 -16.11 30.77
C GLY A 420 25.05 -15.39 31.71
N GLU A 421 25.52 -14.66 32.72
CA GLU A 421 24.70 -13.86 33.63
C GLU A 421 24.17 -12.64 32.90
N ILE A 422 22.86 -12.37 32.95
CA ILE A 422 22.26 -11.21 32.35
C ILE A 422 22.58 -9.97 33.19
N ILE A 423 23.30 -9.03 32.58
CA ILE A 423 23.71 -7.78 33.22
C ILE A 423 22.78 -6.62 32.89
N TRP A 424 22.07 -6.72 31.73
CA TRP A 424 21.13 -5.70 31.28
C TRP A 424 20.01 -6.29 30.43
N LEU A 425 18.77 -6.02 30.78
CA LEU A 425 17.62 -6.09 29.86
C LEU A 425 17.55 -4.77 29.11
N ILE A 426 17.93 -4.78 27.82
CA ILE A 426 18.21 -3.58 27.04
C ILE A 426 17.00 -2.66 26.97
N GLY A 427 17.25 -1.38 27.25
CA GLY A 427 16.20 -0.36 27.31
C GLY A 427 15.37 -0.35 28.59
N GLU A 428 15.58 -1.34 29.49
CA GLU A 428 14.79 -1.53 30.70
C GLU A 428 15.65 -1.45 31.97
N ARG A 429 16.10 -2.58 32.49
CA ARG A 429 16.75 -2.65 33.80
C ARG A 429 18.07 -3.41 33.75
N THR A 430 19.01 -2.94 34.56
CA THR A 430 20.26 -3.64 34.87
C THR A 430 20.04 -4.71 35.96
N SER A 431 21.03 -5.59 36.09
CA SER A 431 21.07 -6.57 37.16
C SER A 431 21.48 -5.95 38.49
N GLU A 432 20.82 -6.35 39.59
CA GLU A 432 21.22 -6.00 40.96
C GLU A 432 22.64 -6.46 41.29
N LYS A 433 23.08 -7.61 40.72
CA LYS A 433 24.38 -8.20 40.97
C LYS A 433 25.54 -7.31 40.52
N THR A 434 25.33 -6.48 39.52
CA THR A 434 26.37 -5.63 38.88
C THR A 434 26.26 -4.17 39.25
N LYS A 435 25.46 -3.83 40.27
CA LYS A 435 25.27 -2.46 40.72
C LYS A 435 26.53 -1.81 41.23
N ILE A 436 26.67 -0.53 41.01
CA ILE A 436 27.69 0.35 41.61
C ILE A 436 27.43 0.47 43.11
N THR A 437 28.48 0.39 43.90
CA THR A 437 28.45 0.55 45.36
C THR A 437 29.55 1.53 45.77
N GLU A 438 29.59 1.92 47.06
CA GLU A 438 30.63 2.79 47.61
C GLU A 438 32.04 2.19 47.47
N THR A 439 32.16 0.87 47.32
CA THR A 439 33.43 0.15 47.15
C THR A 439 33.86 -0.03 45.71
N THR A 440 33.04 0.37 44.76
CA THR A 440 33.33 0.23 43.32
C THR A 440 34.50 1.14 42.92
N LYS A 441 35.54 0.57 42.31
CA LYS A 441 36.73 1.30 41.86
C LYS A 441 36.68 1.66 40.39
N LYS A 442 36.06 0.83 39.56
CA LYS A 442 35.96 1.01 38.11
C LYS A 442 34.50 0.90 37.63
N ILE A 443 34.14 1.75 36.76
CA ILE A 443 32.80 1.80 36.16
C ILE A 443 32.86 1.30 34.74
N LEU A 444 32.02 0.33 34.40
CA LEU A 444 31.71 -0.10 33.05
C LEU A 444 30.50 0.70 32.56
N GLU A 445 30.65 1.46 31.51
CA GLU A 445 29.56 2.12 30.82
C GLU A 445 29.29 1.46 29.48
N VAL A 446 28.01 1.18 29.20
CA VAL A 446 27.55 0.66 27.91
C VAL A 446 26.47 1.58 27.37
N ILE A 447 26.67 2.06 26.14
CA ILE A 447 25.72 2.93 25.43
C ILE A 447 25.30 2.22 24.13
N ILE A 448 24.02 2.18 23.87
CA ILE A 448 23.44 1.66 22.62
C ILE A 448 22.79 2.84 21.89
N LYS A 449 23.13 3.01 20.61
CA LYS A 449 22.59 4.08 19.75
C LYS A 449 21.96 3.50 18.51
#